data_fdbf0a6aefae9bdbebb2eb4ee8e239b5
#
_entry.id   fdbf0a6aefae9bdbebb2eb4ee8e239b5
#
_cell.length_a   1.000
_cell.length_b   1.000
_cell.length_c   1.000
_cell.angle_alpha   90.00
_cell.angle_beta   90.00
_cell.angle_gamma   90.00
#
_symmetry.space_group_name_H-M   'P 1'
#
loop_
_entity.id
_entity.type
_entity.pdbx_description
1 polymer ?
#
loop_
_entity_poly.entity_id
_entity_poly.type
_entity_poly.pdbx_seq_one_letter_code
_entity_poly.pdbx_strand_id
1 'polypeptide(L)'
;MGTWIAPSVIERELYEAKAAGDWAAYFDVLARTPLYVAQPRGQSDAHPGSVFFHATPDRMLVVHTAGMLPAPTPETVFESRSLRWFAEVWAADDPAFLAVNPQSPSEAYLTTTPADLARWRAHAEGSAHYGLPEGKVHALFTGGPLHGPVAHGLAVGSHLAVTNGEFWNSLAYHGSGYQYERRRVAKSWSITERSDWLSTLETLLTAEMVSPVWEYALRVRRALASDFAGAVDVEHWRHAAEASLRRNAERAAEPQLTPDGVTVAQPRPTAEVEGEIAGVRRLIGRIARYEQRFRADGLLPEDGWVRSVEGWDIGRASQMARWGVGCRYGTVAEAERAVLRAGEAARDTYRSWEEFSAGYVLGRCLHFDEEEFGTWYTTALVAHLALTNDPASPWRNIPWNLG
;
A
#
# COMPACT_ATOMS: atom_id res chain seq x y z
N MET A 1 3.09 -3.40 38.15
CA MET A 1 3.01 -2.49 36.99
C MET A 1 3.24 -3.33 35.74
N GLY A 2 2.29 -3.38 34.80
CA GLY A 2 2.51 -4.10 33.54
C GLY A 2 3.68 -3.46 32.77
N THR A 3 4.50 -4.27 32.14
CA THR A 3 5.58 -3.78 31.27
C THR A 3 4.93 -3.04 30.10
N TRP A 4 5.29 -1.76 29.88
CA TRP A 4 4.81 -1.01 28.72
C TRP A 4 5.32 -1.68 27.44
N ILE A 5 4.41 -1.90 26.51
CA ILE A 5 4.74 -2.40 25.18
C ILE A 5 4.77 -1.18 24.25
N ALA A 6 5.93 -0.89 23.68
CA ALA A 6 6.08 0.22 22.74
C ALA A 6 5.20 -0.03 21.50
N PRO A 7 4.50 0.98 20.98
CA PRO A 7 3.66 0.82 19.79
C PRO A 7 4.43 0.37 18.55
N SER A 8 5.67 0.81 18.38
CA SER A 8 6.52 0.38 17.27
C SER A 8 8.01 0.34 17.69
N VAL A 9 8.87 0.00 16.74
CA VAL A 9 10.32 0.05 16.93
C VAL A 9 10.81 1.46 17.26
N ILE A 10 10.20 2.50 16.67
CA ILE A 10 10.58 3.90 16.93
C ILE A 10 10.36 4.28 18.38
N GLU A 11 9.16 4.04 18.91
CA GLU A 11 8.84 4.37 20.31
C GLU A 11 9.65 3.54 21.29
N ARG A 12 10.01 2.29 20.91
CA ARG A 12 10.90 1.46 21.71
C ARG A 12 12.31 2.05 21.79
N GLU A 13 12.89 2.44 20.66
CA GLU A 13 14.23 3.04 20.61
C GLU A 13 14.28 4.36 21.36
N LEU A 14 13.25 5.22 21.24
CA LEU A 14 13.13 6.44 22.02
C LEU A 14 13.09 6.15 23.52
N TYR A 15 12.31 5.15 23.93
CA TYR A 15 12.22 4.74 25.35
C TYR A 15 13.55 4.20 25.88
N GLU A 16 14.21 3.32 25.12
CA GLU A 16 15.50 2.71 25.49
C GLU A 16 16.60 3.78 25.61
N ALA A 17 16.69 4.70 24.64
CA ALA A 17 17.64 5.81 24.67
C ALA A 17 17.41 6.72 25.90
N LYS A 18 16.14 7.10 26.17
CA LYS A 18 15.76 7.87 27.34
C LYS A 18 16.12 7.15 28.66
N ALA A 19 15.79 5.86 28.77
CA ALA A 19 16.05 5.05 29.95
C ALA A 19 17.56 4.90 30.23
N ALA A 20 18.37 4.85 29.17
CA ALA A 20 19.84 4.84 29.27
C ALA A 20 20.45 6.24 29.55
N GLY A 21 19.66 7.31 29.47
CA GLY A 21 20.17 8.68 29.52
C GLY A 21 20.95 9.09 28.26
N ASP A 22 20.87 8.31 27.19
CA ASP A 22 21.53 8.57 25.90
C ASP A 22 20.70 9.52 25.04
N TRP A 23 20.82 10.79 25.32
CA TRP A 23 20.13 11.84 24.59
C TRP A 23 20.62 11.99 23.13
N ALA A 24 21.88 11.61 22.85
CA ALA A 24 22.36 11.62 21.46
C ALA A 24 21.60 10.59 20.63
N ALA A 25 21.49 9.35 21.08
CA ALA A 25 20.68 8.31 20.43
C ALA A 25 19.18 8.72 20.33
N TYR A 26 18.63 9.38 21.36
CA TYR A 26 17.26 9.89 21.33
C TYR A 26 17.05 10.89 20.16
N PHE A 27 17.96 11.87 20.02
CA PHE A 27 17.91 12.83 18.94
C PHE A 27 18.15 12.20 17.54
N ASP A 28 19.01 11.19 17.44
CA ASP A 28 19.23 10.46 16.20
C ASP A 28 17.95 9.74 15.73
N VAL A 29 17.17 9.18 16.68
CA VAL A 29 15.85 8.60 16.36
C VAL A 29 14.88 9.68 15.89
N LEU A 30 14.79 10.82 16.61
CA LEU A 30 13.91 11.93 16.21
C LEU A 30 14.28 12.52 14.86
N ALA A 31 15.59 12.61 14.55
CA ALA A 31 16.08 13.20 13.31
C ALA A 31 15.60 12.44 12.05
N ARG A 32 15.45 11.11 12.15
CA ARG A 32 14.96 10.26 11.06
C ARG A 32 13.47 9.98 11.11
N THR A 33 12.75 10.47 12.13
CA THR A 33 11.33 10.16 12.37
C THR A 33 10.43 11.33 11.97
N PRO A 34 9.34 11.10 11.22
CA PRO A 34 8.28 12.08 11.03
C PRO A 34 7.64 12.45 12.37
N LEU A 35 7.59 13.74 12.69
CA LEU A 35 6.95 14.29 13.87
C LEU A 35 5.63 14.96 13.46
N TYR A 36 4.54 14.50 14.04
CA TYR A 36 3.18 14.90 13.67
C TYR A 36 2.66 15.97 14.63
N VAL A 37 2.23 17.09 14.06
CA VAL A 37 1.60 18.21 14.77
C VAL A 37 0.10 18.17 14.50
N ALA A 38 -0.69 18.22 15.57
CA ALA A 38 -2.14 18.35 15.46
C ALA A 38 -2.52 19.74 14.93
N GLN A 39 -3.40 19.79 13.94
CA GLN A 39 -3.92 21.02 13.36
C GLN A 39 -5.46 20.95 13.29
N PRO A 40 -6.18 22.06 13.53
CA PRO A 40 -7.60 22.15 13.17
C PRO A 40 -7.77 21.93 11.66
N ARG A 41 -8.66 21.02 11.26
CA ARG A 41 -8.87 20.68 9.85
C ARG A 41 -9.21 21.91 9.00
N GLY A 42 -10.13 22.75 9.48
CA GLY A 42 -10.51 23.96 8.75
C GLY A 42 -9.34 24.91 8.51
N GLN A 43 -8.40 25.02 9.45
CA GLN A 43 -7.20 25.82 9.29
C GLN A 43 -6.21 25.20 8.30
N SER A 44 -6.02 23.89 8.35
CA SER A 44 -5.18 23.16 7.39
C SER A 44 -5.75 23.20 5.98
N ASP A 45 -7.08 23.17 5.82
CA ASP A 45 -7.76 23.29 4.53
C ASP A 45 -7.66 24.73 3.97
N ALA A 46 -7.75 25.75 4.83
CA ALA A 46 -7.59 27.15 4.42
C ALA A 46 -6.15 27.51 4.02
N HIS A 47 -5.16 26.85 4.62
CA HIS A 47 -3.74 27.14 4.41
C HIS A 47 -2.94 25.83 4.13
N PRO A 48 -3.15 25.19 2.97
CA PRO A 48 -2.51 23.91 2.66
C PRO A 48 -0.98 23.96 2.71
N GLY A 49 -0.39 23.05 3.48
CA GLY A 49 1.06 22.97 3.65
C GLY A 49 1.65 23.85 4.74
N SER A 50 0.86 24.71 5.37
CA SER A 50 1.27 25.47 6.56
C SER A 50 1.07 24.63 7.82
N VAL A 51 1.96 24.82 8.80
CA VAL A 51 1.83 24.26 10.16
C VAL A 51 1.83 25.43 11.14
N PHE A 52 0.80 25.53 11.95
CA PHE A 52 0.67 26.54 12.97
C PHE A 52 1.03 25.96 14.32
N PHE A 53 1.82 26.70 15.12
CA PHE A 53 2.19 26.27 16.45
C PHE A 53 1.08 26.64 17.43
N HIS A 54 0.27 25.65 17.79
CA HIS A 54 -0.74 25.77 18.83
C HIS A 54 -0.12 25.37 20.17
N ALA A 55 0.42 26.35 20.90
CA ALA A 55 1.01 26.11 22.21
C ALA A 55 -0.05 25.73 23.24
N THR A 56 0.29 24.79 24.13
CA THR A 56 -0.47 24.54 25.35
C THR A 56 -0.33 25.75 26.32
N PRO A 57 -1.16 25.86 27.39
CA PRO A 57 -0.99 26.90 28.42
C PRO A 57 0.43 26.94 29.01
N ASP A 58 1.13 25.81 29.07
CA ASP A 58 2.50 25.67 29.55
C ASP A 58 3.55 26.00 28.47
N ARG A 59 3.16 26.66 27.38
CA ARG A 59 4.02 27.04 26.25
C ARG A 59 4.75 25.85 25.60
N MET A 60 4.08 24.74 25.43
CA MET A 60 4.61 23.55 24.74
C MET A 60 3.94 23.36 23.37
N LEU A 61 4.72 23.03 22.37
CA LEU A 61 4.23 22.44 21.11
C LEU A 61 4.26 20.93 21.25
N VAL A 62 3.10 20.28 21.14
CA VAL A 62 2.99 18.83 21.21
C VAL A 62 3.21 18.21 19.85
N VAL A 63 4.08 17.21 19.77
CA VAL A 63 4.30 16.36 18.59
C VAL A 63 4.20 14.88 18.96
N HIS A 64 3.78 14.09 17.99
CA HIS A 64 3.69 12.63 18.14
C HIS A 64 4.52 11.94 17.07
N THR A 65 5.08 10.78 17.41
CA THR A 65 5.57 9.81 16.41
C THR A 65 4.40 8.98 15.88
N ALA A 66 4.59 8.29 14.78
CA ALA A 66 3.49 7.59 14.08
C ALA A 66 2.76 6.55 14.95
N GLY A 67 3.48 5.82 15.81
CA GLY A 67 2.89 4.85 16.73
C GLY A 67 2.13 5.46 17.91
N MET A 68 2.30 6.77 18.16
CA MET A 68 1.66 7.51 19.24
C MET A 68 0.57 8.48 18.77
N LEU A 69 0.19 8.40 17.49
CA LEU A 69 -0.89 9.24 16.97
C LEU A 69 -2.22 8.93 17.67
N PRO A 70 -2.92 9.97 18.15
CA PRO A 70 -4.27 9.81 18.71
C PRO A 70 -5.25 9.26 17.67
N ALA A 71 -6.36 8.69 18.16
CA ALA A 71 -7.44 8.25 17.29
C ALA A 71 -7.93 9.39 16.38
N PRO A 72 -8.24 9.13 15.09
CA PRO A 72 -8.72 10.15 14.18
C PRO A 72 -10.04 10.77 14.66
N THR A 73 -10.11 12.12 14.63
CA THR A 73 -11.35 12.87 14.81
C THR A 73 -11.68 13.65 13.54
N PRO A 74 -12.94 14.01 13.27
CA PRO A 74 -13.29 14.79 12.08
C PRO A 74 -12.60 16.16 12.04
N GLU A 75 -12.41 16.77 13.21
CA GLU A 75 -11.98 18.17 13.37
C GLU A 75 -10.46 18.34 13.38
N THR A 76 -9.71 17.26 13.69
CA THR A 76 -8.26 17.31 13.84
C THR A 76 -7.57 16.52 12.75
N VAL A 77 -6.58 17.13 12.13
CA VAL A 77 -5.67 16.49 11.18
C VAL A 77 -4.23 16.58 11.71
N PHE A 78 -3.35 15.74 11.20
CA PHE A 78 -1.95 15.72 11.59
C PHE A 78 -1.08 16.06 10.39
N GLU A 79 -0.19 17.05 10.58
CA GLU A 79 0.82 17.42 9.59
C GLU A 79 2.18 16.95 10.06
N SER A 80 2.92 16.25 9.22
CA SER A 80 4.25 15.76 9.58
C SER A 80 5.34 16.74 9.20
N ARG A 81 6.35 16.88 10.06
CA ARG A 81 7.57 17.66 9.82
C ARG A 81 8.78 16.93 10.40
N SER A 82 9.95 17.20 9.84
CA SER A 82 11.21 16.69 10.37
C SER A 82 11.70 17.53 11.56
N LEU A 83 12.54 16.93 12.40
CA LEU A 83 13.23 17.66 13.45
C LEU A 83 14.04 18.84 12.89
N ARG A 84 14.65 18.66 11.70
CA ARG A 84 15.34 19.72 10.96
C ARG A 84 14.41 20.90 10.67
N TRP A 85 13.22 20.64 10.14
CA TRP A 85 12.26 21.69 9.83
C TRP A 85 11.90 22.51 11.07
N PHE A 86 11.64 21.86 12.23
CA PHE A 86 11.39 22.57 13.47
C PHE A 86 12.57 23.46 13.86
N ALA A 87 13.80 22.96 13.74
CA ALA A 87 15.00 23.72 14.07
C ALA A 87 15.24 24.92 13.13
N GLU A 88 14.74 24.88 11.91
CA GLU A 88 14.89 25.96 10.91
C GLU A 88 13.82 27.06 11.07
N VAL A 89 12.57 26.68 11.45
CA VAL A 89 11.45 27.64 11.48
C VAL A 89 11.16 28.22 12.87
N TRP A 90 11.72 27.63 13.93
CA TRP A 90 11.43 28.04 15.32
C TRP A 90 11.91 29.45 15.59
N ALA A 91 11.00 30.35 16.01
CA ALA A 91 11.29 31.73 16.34
C ALA A 91 11.34 31.96 17.86
N ALA A 92 11.85 33.11 18.30
CA ALA A 92 12.03 33.45 19.72
C ALA A 92 10.70 33.53 20.53
N ASP A 93 9.60 33.89 19.80
CA ASP A 93 8.27 34.03 20.41
C ASP A 93 7.45 32.73 20.37
N ASP A 94 7.96 31.68 19.73
CA ASP A 94 7.33 30.37 19.67
C ASP A 94 7.33 29.66 21.06
N PRO A 95 6.66 28.51 21.20
CA PRO A 95 6.62 27.75 22.44
C PRO A 95 8.00 27.47 23.01
N ALA A 96 8.14 27.49 24.34
CA ALA A 96 9.42 27.29 25.01
C ALA A 96 9.92 25.84 24.98
N PHE A 97 9.01 24.88 24.64
CA PHE A 97 9.32 23.47 24.66
C PHE A 97 8.66 22.77 23.45
N LEU A 98 9.36 21.77 22.90
CA LEU A 98 8.81 20.73 22.03
C LEU A 98 8.53 19.50 22.93
N ALA A 99 7.26 19.16 23.12
CA ALA A 99 6.83 17.98 23.86
C ALA A 99 6.61 16.80 22.90
N VAL A 100 7.49 15.81 22.98
CA VAL A 100 7.43 14.58 22.14
C VAL A 100 6.67 13.51 22.90
N ASN A 101 5.62 12.94 22.30
CA ASN A 101 4.83 11.84 22.85
C ASN A 101 4.43 12.02 24.33
N PRO A 102 3.87 13.16 24.74
CA PRO A 102 3.59 13.42 26.16
C PRO A 102 2.68 12.34 26.75
N GLN A 103 2.82 12.11 28.05
CA GLN A 103 2.09 11.09 28.82
C GLN A 103 2.42 9.64 28.41
N SER A 104 3.58 9.41 27.79
CA SER A 104 4.07 8.07 27.45
C SER A 104 5.46 7.82 28.04
N PRO A 105 5.89 6.56 28.20
CA PRO A 105 7.26 6.25 28.61
C PRO A 105 8.35 6.78 27.67
N SER A 106 8.02 6.98 26.37
CA SER A 106 8.94 7.57 25.36
C SER A 106 8.90 9.10 25.31
N GLU A 107 8.15 9.78 26.21
CA GLU A 107 8.04 11.23 26.22
C GLU A 107 9.36 11.97 26.46
N ALA A 108 9.49 13.14 25.87
CA ALA A 108 10.51 14.10 26.20
C ALA A 108 9.99 15.55 26.10
N TYR A 109 10.50 16.43 26.92
CA TYR A 109 10.23 17.85 26.88
C TYR A 109 11.53 18.57 26.56
N LEU A 110 11.67 18.94 25.27
CA LEU A 110 12.89 19.48 24.70
C LEU A 110 12.83 21.00 24.72
N THR A 111 13.83 21.65 25.35
CA THR A 111 13.96 23.12 25.31
C THR A 111 14.30 23.58 23.87
N THR A 112 13.89 24.83 23.57
CA THR A 112 14.01 25.42 22.23
C THR A 112 14.97 26.62 22.21
N THR A 113 16.02 26.55 23.04
CA THR A 113 17.08 27.57 23.00
C THR A 113 17.84 27.52 21.67
N PRO A 114 18.52 28.62 21.27
CA PRO A 114 19.34 28.60 20.05
C PRO A 114 20.37 27.46 20.02
N ALA A 115 20.92 27.07 21.18
CA ALA A 115 21.85 25.95 21.30
C ALA A 115 21.16 24.60 21.06
N ASP A 116 19.94 24.42 21.55
CA ASP A 116 19.16 23.21 21.31
C ASP A 116 18.77 23.08 19.85
N LEU A 117 18.31 24.16 19.24
CA LEU A 117 17.97 24.18 17.79
C LEU A 117 19.20 23.89 16.92
N ALA A 118 20.39 24.37 17.31
CA ALA A 118 21.64 24.03 16.63
C ALA A 118 21.99 22.53 16.77
N ARG A 119 21.76 21.95 17.96
CA ARG A 119 21.92 20.51 18.20
C ARG A 119 20.96 19.69 17.34
N TRP A 120 19.67 20.06 17.25
CA TRP A 120 18.70 19.36 16.40
C TRP A 120 19.10 19.37 14.92
N ARG A 121 19.63 20.50 14.42
CA ARG A 121 20.16 20.58 13.04
C ARG A 121 21.32 19.62 12.84
N ALA A 122 22.28 19.56 13.79
CA ALA A 122 23.44 18.68 13.68
C ALA A 122 23.05 17.20 13.60
N HIS A 123 22.11 16.74 14.46
CA HIS A 123 21.59 15.36 14.38
C HIS A 123 20.83 15.10 13.06
N ALA A 124 20.05 16.07 12.59
CA ALA A 124 19.30 15.94 11.33
C ALA A 124 20.20 15.94 10.10
N GLU A 125 21.33 16.62 10.09
CA GLU A 125 22.34 16.58 9.02
C GLU A 125 23.06 15.23 8.96
N GLY A 126 23.26 14.56 10.09
CA GLY A 126 23.84 13.21 10.19
C GLY A 126 22.87 12.10 9.78
N SER A 127 21.56 12.38 9.65
CA SER A 127 20.56 11.37 9.31
C SER A 127 20.53 11.09 7.82
N ALA A 128 20.86 9.85 7.42
CA ALA A 128 20.81 9.41 6.03
C ALA A 128 19.39 9.13 5.50
N HIS A 129 18.43 8.94 6.39
CA HIS A 129 17.06 8.57 6.04
C HIS A 129 16.05 9.36 6.87
N TYR A 130 14.92 9.69 6.23
CA TYR A 130 13.76 10.28 6.88
C TYR A 130 12.54 9.40 6.62
N GLY A 131 11.91 8.90 7.68
CA GLY A 131 10.81 7.94 7.62
C GLY A 131 11.23 6.50 7.93
N LEU A 132 10.27 5.59 7.87
CA LEU A 132 10.55 4.16 7.98
C LEU A 132 11.27 3.67 6.72
N PRO A 133 12.29 2.81 6.84
CA PRO A 133 13.00 2.26 5.68
C PRO A 133 12.07 1.51 4.72
N GLU A 134 12.14 1.84 3.43
CA GLU A 134 11.48 1.09 2.37
C GLU A 134 12.06 -0.33 2.24
N GLY A 135 11.27 -1.26 1.70
CA GLY A 135 11.69 -2.64 1.49
C GLY A 135 11.75 -3.50 2.75
N LYS A 136 11.22 -3.01 3.88
CA LYS A 136 11.15 -3.74 5.16
C LYS A 136 9.73 -3.82 5.69
N VAL A 137 9.47 -4.87 6.47
CA VAL A 137 8.19 -5.04 7.17
C VAL A 137 8.17 -4.17 8.43
N HIS A 138 7.17 -3.31 8.54
CA HIS A 138 6.94 -2.48 9.72
C HIS A 138 5.55 -2.74 10.28
N ALA A 139 5.46 -3.00 11.59
CA ALA A 139 4.22 -3.28 12.29
C ALA A 139 4.04 -2.39 13.51
N LEU A 140 2.80 -2.05 13.83
CA LEU A 140 2.42 -1.60 15.16
C LEU A 140 2.27 -2.83 16.07
N PHE A 141 2.99 -2.86 17.19
CA PHE A 141 2.89 -3.92 18.20
C PHE A 141 1.68 -3.72 19.11
N THR A 142 1.21 -2.47 19.21
CA THR A 142 -0.04 -2.08 19.87
C THR A 142 -0.76 -1.03 19.01
N GLY A 143 -2.08 -1.02 19.04
CA GLY A 143 -2.89 -0.05 18.29
C GLY A 143 -3.20 -0.43 16.85
N GLY A 144 -2.66 -1.56 16.36
CA GLY A 144 -3.01 -2.17 15.07
C GLY A 144 -3.36 -3.65 15.22
N PRO A 145 -4.27 -4.20 14.38
CA PRO A 145 -4.61 -5.61 14.43
C PRO A 145 -3.44 -6.46 13.92
N LEU A 146 -3.07 -7.50 14.67
CA LEU A 146 -2.02 -8.46 14.30
C LEU A 146 -2.58 -9.79 13.79
N HIS A 147 -3.86 -10.09 14.09
CA HIS A 147 -4.55 -11.33 13.74
C HIS A 147 -6.00 -11.06 13.38
N GLY A 148 -6.65 -12.05 12.78
CA GLY A 148 -8.07 -12.02 12.41
C GLY A 148 -8.35 -11.36 11.06
N PRO A 149 -9.65 -11.22 10.69
CA PRO A 149 -10.06 -10.83 9.34
C PRO A 149 -9.58 -9.44 8.92
N VAL A 150 -9.58 -8.46 9.83
CA VAL A 150 -9.09 -7.10 9.53
C VAL A 150 -7.60 -7.12 9.27
N ALA A 151 -6.81 -7.84 10.10
CA ALA A 151 -5.38 -8.00 9.88
C ALA A 151 -5.09 -8.70 8.55
N HIS A 152 -5.86 -9.73 8.19
CA HIS A 152 -5.74 -10.42 6.91
C HIS A 152 -5.99 -9.45 5.73
N GLY A 153 -7.07 -8.66 5.79
CA GLY A 153 -7.37 -7.67 4.77
C GLY A 153 -6.30 -6.57 4.63
N LEU A 154 -5.68 -6.15 5.75
CA LEU A 154 -4.53 -5.25 5.75
C LEU A 154 -3.27 -5.90 5.17
N ALA A 155 -3.05 -7.19 5.48
CA ALA A 155 -1.92 -7.95 4.96
C ALA A 155 -1.96 -8.12 3.43
N VAL A 156 -3.14 -8.08 2.80
CA VAL A 156 -3.31 -8.00 1.34
C VAL A 156 -2.66 -6.73 0.76
N GLY A 157 -2.69 -5.60 1.49
CA GLY A 157 -2.03 -4.35 1.09
C GLY A 157 -0.53 -4.26 1.39
N SER A 158 0.07 -5.31 1.97
CA SER A 158 1.44 -5.23 2.51
C SER A 158 2.52 -5.01 1.47
N HIS A 159 2.32 -5.40 0.20
CA HIS A 159 3.26 -5.04 -0.87
C HIS A 159 3.53 -3.54 -0.93
N LEU A 160 2.47 -2.72 -0.92
CA LEU A 160 2.61 -1.26 -0.94
C LEU A 160 3.13 -0.72 0.39
N ALA A 161 2.72 -1.28 1.52
CA ALA A 161 3.22 -0.87 2.82
C ALA A 161 4.74 -1.06 2.93
N VAL A 162 5.26 -2.20 2.50
CA VAL A 162 6.70 -2.48 2.46
C VAL A 162 7.42 -1.58 1.45
N THR A 163 6.85 -1.41 0.27
CA THR A 163 7.42 -0.53 -0.77
C THR A 163 7.53 0.92 -0.31
N ASN A 164 6.56 1.42 0.46
CA ASN A 164 6.48 2.81 0.88
C ASN A 164 7.10 3.07 2.28
N GLY A 165 7.60 2.05 2.98
CA GLY A 165 8.04 2.20 4.38
C GLY A 165 6.89 2.60 5.31
N GLU A 166 5.78 1.87 5.27
CA GLU A 166 4.58 2.14 6.08
C GLU A 166 4.28 0.97 7.01
N PHE A 167 3.60 1.24 8.13
CA PHE A 167 3.07 0.16 8.98
C PHE A 167 1.99 -0.61 8.22
N TRP A 168 2.15 -1.93 8.06
CA TRP A 168 1.19 -2.74 7.33
C TRP A 168 -0.16 -2.86 8.05
N ASN A 169 -0.17 -2.83 9.38
CA ASN A 169 -1.35 -3.08 10.22
C ASN A 169 -2.00 -1.83 10.82
N SER A 170 -1.71 -0.64 10.31
CA SER A 170 -2.35 0.58 10.77
C SER A 170 -3.59 0.92 9.92
N LEU A 171 -4.80 0.71 10.46
CA LEU A 171 -6.03 1.10 9.78
C LEU A 171 -6.28 2.61 9.87
N ALA A 172 -6.02 3.21 11.03
CA ALA A 172 -6.19 4.63 11.29
C ALA A 172 -4.92 5.44 10.91
N TYR A 173 -4.28 5.09 9.82
CA TYR A 173 -3.01 5.66 9.39
C TYR A 173 -3.18 7.09 8.88
N HIS A 174 -2.25 7.97 9.27
CA HIS A 174 -2.18 9.36 8.80
C HIS A 174 -1.11 9.59 7.73
N GLY A 175 -0.33 8.57 7.39
CA GLY A 175 0.73 8.62 6.37
C GLY A 175 1.84 9.61 6.74
N SER A 176 2.24 10.40 5.75
CA SER A 176 3.24 11.46 5.91
C SER A 176 2.64 12.81 6.34
N GLY A 177 1.37 12.82 6.79
CA GLY A 177 0.63 14.02 7.17
C GLY A 177 -0.51 14.35 6.20
N TYR A 178 -1.54 15.01 6.71
CA TYR A 178 -2.82 15.22 6.02
C TYR A 178 -2.70 15.84 4.64
N GLN A 179 -2.06 17.00 4.55
CA GLN A 179 -1.94 17.72 3.27
C GLN A 179 -0.97 17.03 2.30
N TYR A 180 0.04 16.35 2.84
CA TYR A 180 0.94 15.56 2.01
C TYR A 180 0.19 14.39 1.37
N GLU A 181 -0.60 13.63 2.15
CA GLU A 181 -1.39 12.51 1.65
C GLU A 181 -2.41 12.96 0.60
N ARG A 182 -3.12 14.05 0.82
CA ARG A 182 -4.04 14.61 -0.19
C ARG A 182 -3.32 14.95 -1.50
N ARG A 183 -2.17 15.62 -1.44
CA ARG A 183 -1.38 15.94 -2.64
C ARG A 183 -0.86 14.68 -3.33
N ARG A 184 -0.43 13.68 -2.56
CA ARG A 184 0.09 12.40 -3.07
C ARG A 184 -1.00 11.64 -3.84
N VAL A 185 -2.17 11.44 -3.26
CA VAL A 185 -3.26 10.73 -3.94
C VAL A 185 -3.83 11.53 -5.11
N ALA A 186 -3.89 12.87 -5.02
CA ALA A 186 -4.27 13.72 -6.15
C ALA A 186 -3.30 13.56 -7.33
N LYS A 187 -1.98 13.58 -7.07
CA LYS A 187 -0.95 13.44 -8.09
C LYS A 187 -0.92 12.05 -8.73
N SER A 188 -1.04 10.99 -7.91
CA SER A 188 -0.80 9.61 -8.37
C SER A 188 -2.06 8.89 -8.82
N TRP A 189 -3.24 9.34 -8.37
CA TRP A 189 -4.52 8.68 -8.57
C TRP A 189 -5.62 9.63 -9.09
N SER A 190 -5.32 10.92 -9.26
CA SER A 190 -6.31 11.96 -9.61
C SER A 190 -7.49 12.05 -8.62
N ILE A 191 -7.28 11.64 -7.37
CA ILE A 191 -8.28 11.68 -6.30
C ILE A 191 -8.18 13.03 -5.59
N THR A 192 -9.19 13.87 -5.75
CA THR A 192 -9.25 15.23 -5.17
C THR A 192 -10.33 15.39 -4.12
N GLU A 193 -11.32 14.50 -4.13
CA GLU A 193 -12.45 14.51 -3.21
C GLU A 193 -12.92 13.10 -2.82
N ARG A 194 -13.91 13.04 -1.92
CA ARG A 194 -14.45 11.78 -1.41
C ARG A 194 -15.10 10.91 -2.48
N SER A 195 -15.82 11.51 -3.43
CA SER A 195 -16.47 10.79 -4.53
C SER A 195 -15.47 10.05 -5.40
N ASP A 196 -14.33 10.71 -5.73
CA ASP A 196 -13.24 10.10 -6.49
C ASP A 196 -12.65 8.89 -5.73
N TRP A 197 -12.43 9.07 -4.41
CA TRP A 197 -11.92 8.01 -3.56
C TRP A 197 -12.85 6.79 -3.51
N LEU A 198 -14.15 7.00 -3.31
CA LEU A 198 -15.14 5.92 -3.29
C LEU A 198 -15.20 5.17 -4.62
N SER A 199 -15.23 5.91 -5.74
CA SER A 199 -15.24 5.31 -7.08
C SER A 199 -13.98 4.50 -7.34
N THR A 200 -12.80 5.07 -7.06
CA THR A 200 -11.51 4.37 -7.24
C THR A 200 -11.43 3.12 -6.34
N LEU A 201 -11.85 3.25 -5.07
CA LEU A 201 -11.84 2.12 -4.14
C LEU A 201 -12.74 0.97 -4.63
N GLU A 202 -13.94 1.27 -5.11
CA GLU A 202 -14.87 0.24 -5.64
C GLU A 202 -14.30 -0.42 -6.88
N THR A 203 -13.77 0.34 -7.84
CA THR A 203 -13.12 -0.17 -9.05
C THR A 203 -11.94 -1.11 -8.72
N LEU A 204 -11.16 -0.77 -7.69
CA LEU A 204 -10.06 -1.63 -7.23
C LEU A 204 -10.58 -2.91 -6.53
N LEU A 205 -11.64 -2.81 -5.72
CA LEU A 205 -12.23 -3.96 -5.01
C LEU A 205 -12.89 -4.96 -5.97
N THR A 206 -13.38 -4.49 -7.12
CA THR A 206 -13.96 -5.33 -8.20
C THR A 206 -12.94 -5.75 -9.25
N ALA A 207 -11.65 -5.38 -9.06
CA ALA A 207 -10.54 -5.67 -9.97
C ALA A 207 -10.79 -5.19 -11.42
N GLU A 208 -11.44 -4.04 -11.59
CA GLU A 208 -11.78 -3.46 -12.90
C GLU A 208 -10.69 -2.54 -13.48
N MET A 209 -9.62 -2.23 -12.71
CA MET A 209 -8.50 -1.45 -13.23
C MET A 209 -7.47 -2.31 -13.96
N VAL A 210 -7.36 -3.60 -13.65
CA VAL A 210 -6.51 -4.51 -14.43
C VAL A 210 -7.12 -4.72 -15.82
N SER A 211 -6.26 -4.86 -16.81
CA SER A 211 -6.74 -5.09 -18.19
C SER A 211 -7.53 -6.40 -18.28
N PRO A 212 -8.77 -6.38 -18.79
CA PRO A 212 -9.56 -7.60 -18.96
C PRO A 212 -8.91 -8.58 -19.94
N VAL A 213 -8.04 -8.11 -20.85
CA VAL A 213 -7.29 -8.95 -21.78
C VAL A 213 -6.22 -9.77 -21.05
N TRP A 214 -5.58 -9.20 -20.00
CA TRP A 214 -4.60 -9.94 -19.20
C TRP A 214 -5.29 -11.08 -18.44
N GLU A 215 -6.39 -10.78 -17.79
CA GLU A 215 -7.17 -11.77 -17.04
C GLU A 215 -7.81 -12.81 -17.98
N TYR A 216 -8.25 -12.40 -19.18
CA TYR A 216 -8.71 -13.33 -20.22
C TYR A 216 -7.63 -14.36 -20.59
N ALA A 217 -6.40 -13.93 -20.86
CA ALA A 217 -5.30 -14.83 -21.19
C ALA A 217 -5.04 -15.86 -20.07
N LEU A 218 -4.98 -15.38 -18.82
CA LEU A 218 -4.76 -16.24 -17.64
C LEU A 218 -5.95 -17.19 -17.39
N ARG A 219 -7.18 -16.74 -17.58
CA ARG A 219 -8.39 -17.57 -17.46
C ARG A 219 -8.40 -18.72 -18.46
N VAL A 220 -7.99 -18.49 -19.72
CA VAL A 220 -7.84 -19.56 -20.72
C VAL A 220 -6.82 -20.59 -20.22
N ARG A 221 -5.68 -20.16 -19.69
CA ARG A 221 -4.68 -21.10 -19.13
C ARG A 221 -5.21 -21.88 -17.93
N ARG A 222 -5.96 -21.23 -17.02
CA ARG A 222 -6.60 -21.93 -15.88
C ARG A 222 -7.54 -23.06 -16.34
N ALA A 223 -8.33 -22.79 -17.36
CA ALA A 223 -9.21 -23.81 -17.95
C ALA A 223 -8.40 -25.00 -18.52
N LEU A 224 -7.35 -24.72 -19.29
CA LEU A 224 -6.46 -25.76 -19.81
C LEU A 224 -5.77 -26.56 -18.70
N ALA A 225 -5.27 -25.91 -17.66
CA ALA A 225 -4.61 -26.56 -16.54
C ALA A 225 -5.54 -27.51 -15.76
N SER A 226 -6.84 -27.20 -15.70
CA SER A 226 -7.86 -28.07 -15.11
C SER A 226 -8.08 -29.34 -15.94
N ASP A 227 -7.98 -29.25 -17.26
CA ASP A 227 -8.21 -30.37 -18.17
C ASP A 227 -6.97 -31.29 -18.26
N PHE A 228 -5.77 -30.75 -18.16
CA PHE A 228 -4.51 -31.46 -18.40
C PHE A 228 -3.69 -31.78 -17.12
N ALA A 229 -4.18 -31.42 -15.95
CA ALA A 229 -3.57 -31.70 -14.64
C ALA A 229 -2.07 -31.33 -14.54
N GLY A 230 -1.63 -30.22 -15.14
CA GLY A 230 -0.22 -29.83 -15.11
C GLY A 230 0.13 -28.54 -15.82
N ALA A 231 1.43 -28.38 -16.09
CA ALA A 231 1.95 -27.22 -16.80
C ALA A 231 1.40 -27.17 -18.23
N VAL A 232 0.85 -26.02 -18.61
CA VAL A 232 0.33 -25.77 -19.95
C VAL A 232 1.46 -25.22 -20.81
N ASP A 233 1.74 -25.93 -21.93
CA ASP A 233 2.69 -25.46 -22.93
C ASP A 233 2.25 -24.12 -23.52
N VAL A 234 3.21 -23.20 -23.78
CA VAL A 234 2.95 -21.84 -24.23
C VAL A 234 2.27 -21.80 -25.60
N GLU A 235 2.66 -22.67 -26.52
CA GLU A 235 2.03 -22.70 -27.85
C GLU A 235 0.62 -23.30 -27.79
N HIS A 236 0.42 -24.31 -26.95
CA HIS A 236 -0.92 -24.86 -26.71
C HIS A 236 -1.84 -23.78 -26.11
N TRP A 237 -1.34 -23.01 -25.15
CA TRP A 237 -2.06 -21.86 -24.57
C TRP A 237 -2.42 -20.79 -25.62
N ARG A 238 -1.47 -20.44 -26.50
CA ARG A 238 -1.70 -19.50 -27.61
C ARG A 238 -2.79 -19.97 -28.56
N HIS A 239 -2.75 -21.26 -28.96
CA HIS A 239 -3.75 -21.85 -29.86
C HIS A 239 -5.14 -21.88 -29.20
N ALA A 240 -5.23 -22.22 -27.92
CA ALA A 240 -6.51 -22.25 -27.23
C ALA A 240 -7.11 -20.84 -27.06
N ALA A 241 -6.28 -19.84 -26.78
CA ALA A 241 -6.74 -18.45 -26.71
C ALA A 241 -7.22 -17.94 -28.09
N GLU A 242 -6.47 -18.23 -29.16
CA GLU A 242 -6.87 -17.91 -30.54
C GLU A 242 -8.21 -18.58 -30.91
N ALA A 243 -8.34 -19.89 -30.69
CA ALA A 243 -9.56 -20.62 -30.98
C ALA A 243 -10.77 -20.09 -30.20
N SER A 244 -10.55 -19.66 -28.96
CA SER A 244 -11.60 -19.04 -28.15
C SER A 244 -12.02 -17.66 -28.69
N LEU A 245 -11.07 -16.82 -29.12
CA LEU A 245 -11.36 -15.51 -29.71
C LEU A 245 -12.14 -15.64 -31.02
N ARG A 246 -11.74 -16.56 -31.89
CA ARG A 246 -12.44 -16.82 -33.13
C ARG A 246 -13.89 -17.28 -32.91
N ARG A 247 -14.08 -18.25 -31.99
CA ARG A 247 -15.43 -18.71 -31.61
C ARG A 247 -16.29 -17.62 -31.01
N ASN A 248 -15.71 -16.74 -30.19
CA ASN A 248 -16.45 -15.63 -29.61
C ASN A 248 -16.87 -14.61 -30.67
N ALA A 249 -16.02 -14.34 -31.68
CA ALA A 249 -16.34 -13.46 -32.79
C ALA A 249 -17.45 -14.06 -33.70
N GLU A 250 -17.41 -15.38 -33.94
CA GLU A 250 -18.43 -16.10 -34.68
C GLU A 250 -19.77 -16.06 -33.95
N ARG A 251 -19.80 -16.40 -32.66
CA ARG A 251 -21.02 -16.38 -31.83
C ARG A 251 -21.64 -14.99 -31.71
N ALA A 252 -20.83 -13.94 -31.67
CA ALA A 252 -21.32 -12.55 -31.60
C ALA A 252 -22.04 -12.14 -32.90
N ALA A 253 -21.78 -12.83 -34.04
CA ALA A 253 -22.44 -12.61 -35.31
C ALA A 253 -23.68 -13.50 -35.50
N GLU A 254 -23.94 -14.49 -34.62
CA GLU A 254 -25.13 -15.34 -34.71
C GLU A 254 -26.40 -14.54 -34.33
N PRO A 255 -27.55 -14.83 -34.99
CA PRO A 255 -28.83 -14.23 -34.65
C PRO A 255 -29.21 -14.53 -33.20
N GLN A 256 -29.54 -13.50 -32.46
CA GLN A 256 -30.01 -13.62 -31.09
C GLN A 256 -31.52 -13.35 -30.99
N LEU A 257 -32.25 -14.22 -30.30
CA LEU A 257 -33.65 -14.03 -30.03
C LEU A 257 -33.77 -13.10 -28.77
N THR A 258 -34.40 -11.95 -28.98
CA THR A 258 -34.70 -11.01 -27.91
C THR A 258 -36.21 -10.90 -27.69
N PRO A 259 -36.71 -10.36 -26.58
CA PRO A 259 -38.15 -10.12 -26.39
C PRO A 259 -38.81 -9.32 -27.53
N ASP A 260 -38.03 -8.45 -28.18
CA ASP A 260 -38.47 -7.55 -29.26
C ASP A 260 -38.27 -8.15 -30.68
N GLY A 261 -37.79 -9.41 -30.80
CA GLY A 261 -37.58 -10.09 -32.07
C GLY A 261 -36.16 -10.66 -32.24
N VAL A 262 -35.76 -10.91 -33.48
CA VAL A 262 -34.42 -11.42 -33.80
C VAL A 262 -33.49 -10.26 -34.08
N THR A 263 -32.44 -10.15 -33.30
CA THR A 263 -31.36 -9.16 -33.49
C THR A 263 -30.15 -9.88 -34.09
N VAL A 264 -29.59 -9.34 -35.19
CA VAL A 264 -28.36 -9.84 -35.80
C VAL A 264 -27.31 -8.75 -35.65
N ALA A 265 -26.24 -9.01 -34.85
CA ALA A 265 -25.12 -8.10 -34.76
C ALA A 265 -24.29 -8.17 -36.07
N GLN A 266 -23.72 -7.06 -36.51
CA GLN A 266 -22.81 -7.08 -37.65
C GLN A 266 -21.55 -7.88 -37.28
N PRO A 267 -21.06 -8.77 -38.15
CA PRO A 267 -19.82 -9.46 -37.95
C PRO A 267 -18.67 -8.48 -37.75
N ARG A 268 -17.82 -8.74 -36.75
CA ARG A 268 -16.60 -7.94 -36.55
C ARG A 268 -15.67 -8.09 -37.75
N PRO A 269 -15.02 -7.01 -38.25
CA PRO A 269 -14.05 -7.09 -39.31
C PRO A 269 -12.95 -8.12 -39.01
N THR A 270 -12.64 -8.99 -39.98
CA THR A 270 -11.61 -10.03 -39.82
C THR A 270 -10.27 -9.45 -39.37
N ALA A 271 -9.85 -8.31 -39.92
CA ALA A 271 -8.60 -7.64 -39.54
C ALA A 271 -8.56 -7.23 -38.07
N GLU A 272 -9.70 -6.85 -37.47
CA GLU A 272 -9.80 -6.52 -36.06
C GLU A 272 -9.62 -7.76 -35.18
N VAL A 273 -10.28 -8.86 -35.52
CA VAL A 273 -10.17 -10.15 -34.83
C VAL A 273 -8.73 -10.68 -34.89
N GLU A 274 -8.11 -10.63 -36.06
CA GLU A 274 -6.71 -11.04 -36.24
C GLU A 274 -5.74 -10.14 -35.43
N GLY A 275 -6.00 -8.84 -35.37
CA GLY A 275 -5.24 -7.88 -34.53
C GLY A 275 -5.33 -8.22 -33.07
N GLU A 276 -6.52 -8.56 -32.55
CA GLU A 276 -6.75 -8.99 -31.18
C GLU A 276 -6.02 -10.31 -30.86
N ILE A 277 -6.14 -11.30 -31.75
CA ILE A 277 -5.43 -12.58 -31.65
C ILE A 277 -3.92 -12.37 -31.57
N ALA A 278 -3.37 -11.56 -32.48
CA ALA A 278 -1.93 -11.24 -32.46
C ALA A 278 -1.51 -10.54 -31.16
N GLY A 279 -2.35 -9.65 -30.62
CA GLY A 279 -2.14 -8.98 -29.35
C GLY A 279 -2.09 -9.98 -28.18
N VAL A 280 -3.08 -10.88 -28.08
CA VAL A 280 -3.13 -11.90 -27.02
C VAL A 280 -1.97 -12.89 -27.13
N ARG A 281 -1.57 -13.31 -28.33
CA ARG A 281 -0.40 -14.18 -28.53
C ARG A 281 0.89 -13.54 -28.05
N ARG A 282 1.10 -12.24 -28.31
CA ARG A 282 2.25 -11.48 -27.78
C ARG A 282 2.19 -11.38 -26.25
N LEU A 283 1.02 -11.07 -25.68
CA LEU A 283 0.81 -11.01 -24.24
C LEU A 283 1.15 -12.33 -23.55
N ILE A 284 0.68 -13.46 -24.08
CA ILE A 284 1.01 -14.80 -23.54
C ILE A 284 2.52 -15.03 -23.52
N GLY A 285 3.24 -14.65 -24.57
CA GLY A 285 4.70 -14.71 -24.58
C GLY A 285 5.35 -13.81 -23.53
N ARG A 286 4.82 -12.61 -23.33
CA ARG A 286 5.27 -11.67 -22.29
C ARG A 286 5.07 -12.26 -20.89
N ILE A 287 3.88 -12.80 -20.60
CA ILE A 287 3.60 -13.45 -19.32
C ILE A 287 4.56 -14.61 -19.07
N ALA A 288 4.78 -15.47 -20.07
CA ALA A 288 5.69 -16.61 -19.94
C ALA A 288 7.14 -16.20 -19.60
N ARG A 289 7.62 -15.09 -20.19
CA ARG A 289 8.96 -14.55 -19.86
C ARG A 289 9.04 -13.98 -18.44
N TYR A 290 7.99 -13.28 -17.97
CA TYR A 290 7.93 -12.86 -16.56
C TYR A 290 7.92 -14.07 -15.62
N GLU A 291 7.13 -15.08 -15.89
CA GLU A 291 7.08 -16.29 -15.06
C GLU A 291 8.41 -17.05 -15.03
N GLN A 292 9.13 -17.11 -16.16
CA GLN A 292 10.48 -17.65 -16.20
C GLN A 292 11.41 -16.88 -15.25
N ARG A 293 11.34 -15.57 -15.27
CA ARG A 293 12.10 -14.70 -14.37
C ARG A 293 11.67 -14.88 -12.91
N PHE A 294 10.37 -14.97 -12.64
CA PHE A 294 9.82 -15.15 -11.31
C PHE A 294 10.30 -16.48 -10.69
N ARG A 295 10.38 -17.56 -11.48
CA ARG A 295 10.96 -18.83 -11.02
C ARG A 295 12.44 -18.70 -10.71
N ALA A 296 13.20 -18.01 -11.56
CA ALA A 296 14.63 -17.80 -11.33
C ALA A 296 14.92 -16.96 -10.07
N ASP A 297 14.04 -16.02 -9.72
CA ASP A 297 14.20 -15.16 -8.55
C ASP A 297 13.47 -15.68 -7.29
N GLY A 298 12.85 -16.88 -7.35
CA GLY A 298 12.19 -17.52 -6.22
C GLY A 298 10.82 -16.95 -5.85
N LEU A 299 10.20 -16.15 -6.72
CA LEU A 299 8.84 -15.62 -6.54
C LEU A 299 7.78 -16.66 -6.90
N LEU A 300 8.09 -17.56 -7.81
CA LEU A 300 7.30 -18.74 -8.16
C LEU A 300 8.10 -20.02 -7.92
N PRO A 301 7.48 -21.13 -7.51
CA PRO A 301 8.13 -22.45 -7.53
C PRO A 301 8.46 -22.86 -8.97
N GLU A 302 9.31 -23.90 -9.12
CA GLU A 302 9.84 -24.33 -10.43
C GLU A 302 8.74 -24.66 -11.45
N ASP A 303 7.66 -25.28 -11.00
CA ASP A 303 6.48 -25.65 -11.79
C ASP A 303 5.33 -24.61 -11.67
N GLY A 304 5.56 -23.52 -10.95
CA GLY A 304 4.56 -22.49 -10.65
C GLY A 304 4.24 -21.60 -11.85
N TRP A 305 3.04 -21.06 -11.83
CA TRP A 305 2.53 -20.09 -12.78
C TRP A 305 1.56 -19.12 -12.13
N VAL A 306 1.38 -17.92 -12.71
CA VAL A 306 0.51 -16.89 -12.17
C VAL A 306 -0.95 -17.20 -12.49
N ARG A 307 -1.77 -17.31 -11.44
CA ARG A 307 -3.19 -17.68 -11.56
C ARG A 307 -4.05 -16.56 -12.10
N SER A 308 -3.88 -15.35 -11.61
CA SER A 308 -4.65 -14.15 -11.93
C SER A 308 -3.79 -12.91 -11.69
N VAL A 309 -4.14 -11.78 -12.29
CA VAL A 309 -3.51 -10.47 -12.02
C VAL A 309 -4.39 -9.55 -11.17
N GLU A 310 -5.59 -9.99 -10.78
CA GLU A 310 -6.52 -9.22 -9.92
C GLU A 310 -5.88 -8.83 -8.59
N GLY A 311 -4.91 -9.61 -8.10
CA GLY A 311 -4.15 -9.31 -6.88
C GLY A 311 -3.51 -7.94 -6.86
N TRP A 312 -3.16 -7.38 -8.03
CA TRP A 312 -2.62 -6.04 -8.12
C TRP A 312 -3.66 -4.97 -7.77
N ASP A 313 -4.91 -5.11 -8.22
CA ASP A 313 -5.99 -4.22 -7.83
C ASP A 313 -6.39 -4.43 -6.37
N ILE A 314 -6.59 -5.67 -5.97
CA ILE A 314 -7.03 -6.05 -4.61
C ILE A 314 -6.02 -5.55 -3.56
N GLY A 315 -4.71 -5.70 -3.82
CA GLY A 315 -3.66 -5.18 -2.94
C GLY A 315 -3.68 -3.65 -2.84
N ARG A 316 -3.91 -2.96 -3.96
CA ARG A 316 -4.08 -1.51 -4.00
C ARG A 316 -5.36 -1.04 -3.31
N ALA A 317 -6.45 -1.82 -3.38
CA ALA A 317 -7.71 -1.52 -2.69
C ALA A 317 -7.52 -1.43 -1.18
N SER A 318 -6.84 -2.42 -0.58
CA SER A 318 -6.53 -2.41 0.85
C SER A 318 -5.74 -1.16 1.26
N GLN A 319 -4.75 -0.76 0.46
CA GLN A 319 -3.97 0.44 0.73
C GLN A 319 -4.77 1.73 0.47
N MET A 320 -5.59 1.77 -0.58
CA MET A 320 -6.48 2.90 -0.90
C MET A 320 -7.48 3.19 0.22
N ALA A 321 -7.99 2.16 0.88
CA ALA A 321 -8.87 2.30 2.04
C ALA A 321 -8.18 3.09 3.16
N ARG A 322 -6.91 2.80 3.46
CA ARG A 322 -6.09 3.49 4.47
C ARG A 322 -5.76 4.93 4.06
N TRP A 323 -5.37 5.15 2.80
CA TRP A 323 -5.12 6.50 2.28
C TRP A 323 -6.35 7.39 2.36
N GLY A 324 -7.55 6.83 2.13
CA GLY A 324 -8.80 7.56 2.32
C GLY A 324 -8.99 8.10 3.74
N VAL A 325 -8.58 7.33 4.77
CA VAL A 325 -8.56 7.82 6.16
C VAL A 325 -7.53 8.92 6.35
N GLY A 326 -6.32 8.74 5.83
CA GLY A 326 -5.26 9.76 5.90
C GLY A 326 -5.65 11.09 5.24
N CYS A 327 -6.35 11.02 4.11
CA CYS A 327 -6.87 12.19 3.38
C CYS A 327 -8.17 12.77 3.97
N ARG A 328 -8.79 12.13 4.95
CA ARG A 328 -10.12 12.49 5.47
C ARG A 328 -11.24 12.42 4.41
N TYR A 329 -11.07 11.58 3.40
CA TYR A 329 -12.14 11.21 2.46
C TYR A 329 -13.03 10.10 3.02
N GLY A 330 -12.48 9.21 3.85
CA GLY A 330 -13.18 8.11 4.51
C GLY A 330 -13.01 8.10 6.02
N THR A 331 -13.91 7.36 6.69
CA THR A 331 -13.83 7.03 8.11
C THR A 331 -13.06 5.71 8.33
N VAL A 332 -12.61 5.47 9.56
CA VAL A 332 -11.97 4.19 9.95
C VAL A 332 -12.92 3.01 9.69
N ALA A 333 -14.22 3.17 10.01
CA ALA A 333 -15.22 2.11 9.78
C ALA A 333 -15.44 1.78 8.29
N GLU A 334 -15.33 2.77 7.40
CA GLU A 334 -15.40 2.54 5.95
C GLU A 334 -14.15 1.83 5.45
N ALA A 335 -12.98 2.24 5.92
CA ALA A 335 -11.73 1.59 5.60
C ALA A 335 -11.70 0.13 6.11
N GLU A 336 -12.20 -0.14 7.32
CA GLU A 336 -12.33 -1.50 7.86
C GLU A 336 -13.19 -2.39 6.97
N ARG A 337 -14.36 -1.91 6.56
CA ARG A 337 -15.21 -2.66 5.61
C ARG A 337 -14.51 -2.93 4.28
N ALA A 338 -13.77 -1.95 3.77
CA ALA A 338 -13.05 -2.09 2.51
C ALA A 338 -11.90 -3.11 2.60
N VAL A 339 -11.10 -3.10 3.68
CA VAL A 339 -10.03 -4.09 3.84
C VAL A 339 -10.58 -5.50 4.08
N LEU A 340 -11.74 -5.65 4.74
CA LEU A 340 -12.42 -6.94 4.87
C LEU A 340 -12.82 -7.48 3.49
N ARG A 341 -13.46 -6.65 2.65
CA ARG A 341 -13.79 -7.01 1.25
C ARG A 341 -12.55 -7.36 0.42
N ALA A 342 -11.45 -6.60 0.56
CA ALA A 342 -10.20 -6.91 -0.12
C ALA A 342 -9.65 -8.28 0.31
N GLY A 343 -9.71 -8.60 1.61
CA GLY A 343 -9.34 -9.92 2.13
C GLY A 343 -10.21 -11.06 1.61
N GLU A 344 -11.51 -10.86 1.47
CA GLU A 344 -12.46 -11.81 0.86
C GLU A 344 -12.14 -12.02 -0.62
N ALA A 345 -12.06 -10.95 -1.42
CA ALA A 345 -11.74 -11.02 -2.84
C ALA A 345 -10.39 -11.72 -3.11
N ALA A 346 -9.38 -11.48 -2.26
CA ALA A 346 -8.09 -12.17 -2.36
C ALA A 346 -8.24 -13.70 -2.17
N ARG A 347 -9.00 -14.14 -1.14
CA ARG A 347 -9.21 -15.58 -0.87
C ARG A 347 -10.07 -16.26 -1.93
N ASP A 348 -11.02 -15.56 -2.54
CA ASP A 348 -11.84 -16.09 -3.63
C ASP A 348 -11.01 -16.35 -4.89
N THR A 349 -9.98 -15.52 -5.13
CA THR A 349 -9.15 -15.60 -6.34
C THR A 349 -7.93 -16.49 -6.16
N TYR A 350 -7.28 -16.47 -4.99
CA TYR A 350 -5.99 -17.11 -4.72
C TYR A 350 -6.10 -18.15 -3.59
N ARG A 351 -5.04 -18.96 -3.43
CA ARG A 351 -4.98 -20.08 -2.45
C ARG A 351 -3.91 -19.87 -1.39
N SER A 352 -2.96 -18.95 -1.62
CA SER A 352 -1.87 -18.65 -0.69
C SER A 352 -1.36 -17.23 -0.88
N TRP A 353 -0.54 -16.76 0.08
CA TRP A 353 0.14 -15.48 0.00
C TRP A 353 1.11 -15.42 -1.19
N GLU A 354 1.78 -16.52 -1.51
CA GLU A 354 2.71 -16.61 -2.63
C GLU A 354 1.97 -16.51 -3.97
N GLU A 355 0.84 -17.23 -4.15
CA GLU A 355 0.00 -17.09 -5.35
C GLU A 355 -0.51 -15.66 -5.52
N PHE A 356 -1.00 -15.05 -4.42
CA PHE A 356 -1.45 -13.66 -4.42
C PHE A 356 -0.31 -12.71 -4.82
N SER A 357 0.86 -12.88 -4.23
CA SER A 357 2.04 -12.07 -4.53
C SER A 357 2.45 -12.17 -6.00
N ALA A 358 2.50 -13.38 -6.55
CA ALA A 358 2.84 -13.58 -7.96
C ALA A 358 1.85 -12.86 -8.89
N GLY A 359 0.56 -12.89 -8.57
CA GLY A 359 -0.48 -12.15 -9.28
C GLY A 359 -0.30 -10.64 -9.18
N TYR A 360 -0.03 -10.14 -7.97
CA TYR A 360 0.25 -8.73 -7.72
C TYR A 360 1.46 -8.24 -8.53
N VAL A 361 2.58 -8.97 -8.47
CA VAL A 361 3.82 -8.58 -9.16
C VAL A 361 3.65 -8.64 -10.68
N LEU A 362 2.98 -9.67 -11.22
CA LEU A 362 2.73 -9.75 -12.66
C LEU A 362 1.87 -8.58 -13.14
N GLY A 363 0.76 -8.26 -12.45
CA GLY A 363 -0.11 -7.14 -12.81
C GLY A 363 0.66 -5.81 -12.86
N ARG A 364 1.49 -5.56 -11.84
CA ARG A 364 2.38 -4.38 -11.78
C ARG A 364 3.37 -4.35 -12.96
N CYS A 365 4.02 -5.48 -13.27
CA CYS A 365 4.99 -5.57 -14.35
C CYS A 365 4.36 -5.42 -15.74
N LEU A 366 3.18 -6.00 -15.96
CA LEU A 366 2.46 -5.83 -17.22
C LEU A 366 2.05 -4.38 -17.47
N HIS A 367 1.91 -3.59 -16.41
CA HIS A 367 1.53 -2.18 -16.50
C HIS A 367 2.73 -1.23 -16.67
N PHE A 368 3.83 -1.46 -15.95
CA PHE A 368 4.90 -0.47 -15.80
C PHE A 368 6.26 -0.89 -16.34
N ASP A 369 6.58 -2.20 -16.40
CA ASP A 369 7.98 -2.65 -16.52
C ASP A 369 8.44 -2.91 -17.96
N GLU A 370 7.54 -3.09 -18.91
CA GLU A 370 7.85 -3.33 -20.34
C GLU A 370 8.92 -4.43 -20.61
N GLU A 371 9.05 -5.41 -19.71
CA GLU A 371 10.05 -6.50 -19.74
C GLU A 371 11.52 -6.04 -19.55
N GLU A 372 11.74 -4.87 -18.98
CA GLU A 372 13.07 -4.36 -18.65
C GLU A 372 13.66 -5.01 -17.38
N PHE A 373 12.80 -5.59 -16.53
CA PHE A 373 13.14 -6.09 -15.20
C PHE A 373 13.86 -5.03 -14.34
N GLY A 374 13.46 -3.78 -14.54
CA GLY A 374 14.00 -2.59 -13.91
C GLY A 374 13.44 -2.32 -12.51
N THR A 375 13.39 -1.05 -12.13
CA THR A 375 12.96 -0.61 -10.78
C THR A 375 11.54 -1.07 -10.43
N TRP A 376 10.62 -1.13 -11.41
CA TRP A 376 9.24 -1.57 -11.18
C TRP A 376 9.17 -3.02 -10.73
N TYR A 377 9.97 -3.89 -11.35
CA TYR A 377 10.08 -5.30 -10.98
C TYR A 377 10.86 -5.49 -9.70
N THR A 378 12.08 -4.91 -9.60
CA THR A 378 12.97 -5.14 -8.46
C THR A 378 12.38 -4.64 -7.14
N THR A 379 11.66 -3.51 -7.14
CA THR A 379 10.96 -3.02 -5.95
C THR A 379 9.88 -4.00 -5.49
N ALA A 380 9.11 -4.58 -6.42
CA ALA A 380 8.08 -5.56 -6.07
C ALA A 380 8.69 -6.88 -5.59
N LEU A 381 9.81 -7.31 -6.17
CA LEU A 381 10.57 -8.49 -5.73
C LEU A 381 11.13 -8.30 -4.32
N VAL A 382 11.71 -7.14 -4.00
CA VAL A 382 12.17 -6.82 -2.64
C VAL A 382 11.02 -6.90 -1.63
N ALA A 383 9.85 -6.35 -1.96
CA ALA A 383 8.69 -6.43 -1.10
C ALA A 383 8.20 -7.88 -0.92
N HIS A 384 8.16 -8.68 -2.00
CA HIS A 384 7.84 -10.11 -1.93
C HIS A 384 8.80 -10.84 -0.98
N LEU A 385 10.11 -10.69 -1.17
CA LEU A 385 11.14 -11.35 -0.35
C LEU A 385 11.08 -10.93 1.12
N ALA A 386 10.81 -9.65 1.40
CA ALA A 386 10.58 -9.18 2.77
C ALA A 386 9.35 -9.85 3.39
N LEU A 387 8.23 -9.93 2.66
CA LEU A 387 6.98 -10.50 3.15
C LEU A 387 7.03 -12.02 3.33
N THR A 388 7.81 -12.73 2.52
CA THR A 388 7.95 -14.20 2.63
C THR A 388 9.00 -14.65 3.64
N ASN A 389 10.05 -13.83 3.87
CA ASN A 389 11.20 -14.26 4.68
C ASN A 389 11.26 -13.64 6.08
N ASP A 390 10.74 -12.41 6.28
CA ASP A 390 10.80 -11.74 7.58
C ASP A 390 9.93 -12.48 8.62
N PRO A 391 10.48 -12.91 9.77
CA PRO A 391 9.72 -13.58 10.83
C PRO A 391 8.55 -12.74 11.36
N ALA A 392 8.63 -11.40 11.30
CA ALA A 392 7.58 -10.48 11.74
C ALA A 392 6.54 -10.20 10.63
N SER A 393 6.69 -10.78 9.45
CA SER A 393 5.79 -10.55 8.33
C SER A 393 4.36 -11.04 8.62
N PRO A 394 3.32 -10.27 8.22
CA PRO A 394 1.94 -10.73 8.30
C PRO A 394 1.72 -12.04 7.52
N TRP A 395 2.40 -12.24 6.41
CA TRP A 395 2.21 -13.44 5.59
C TRP A 395 2.73 -14.73 6.25
N ARG A 396 3.63 -14.61 7.20
CA ARG A 396 4.11 -15.74 8.00
C ARG A 396 3.28 -15.98 9.26
N ASN A 397 2.59 -14.96 9.76
CA ASN A 397 1.89 -14.96 11.04
C ASN A 397 0.36 -14.98 10.91
N ILE A 398 -0.18 -14.70 9.74
CA ILE A 398 -1.62 -14.75 9.46
C ILE A 398 -1.86 -15.87 8.44
N PRO A 399 -2.64 -16.91 8.79
CA PRO A 399 -2.98 -17.97 7.84
C PRO A 399 -3.78 -17.40 6.67
N TRP A 400 -3.54 -17.94 5.47
CA TRP A 400 -4.29 -17.56 4.28
C TRP A 400 -5.79 -17.81 4.46
N ASN A 401 -6.13 -19.03 4.88
CA ASN A 401 -7.51 -19.40 5.21
C ASN A 401 -7.78 -19.04 6.67
N LEU A 402 -8.75 -18.16 6.85
CA LEU A 402 -9.30 -17.87 8.18
C LEU A 402 -10.27 -19.00 8.52
N GLY A 403 -9.98 -19.74 9.56
CA GLY A 403 -10.82 -20.85 10.05
C GLY A 403 -12.23 -20.40 10.46
#